data_e95076fee0c87ab80d9c02c049e31727
#
_entry.id   e95076fee0c87ab80d9c02c049e31727
#
_cell.length_a   1.000
_cell.length_b   1.000
_cell.length_c   1.000
_cell.angle_alpha   90.00
_cell.angle_beta   90.00
_cell.angle_gamma   90.00
#
_symmetry.space_group_name_H-M   'P 1'
#
loop_
_entity.id
_entity.type
_entity.pdbx_description
1 polymer ?
#
loop_
_entity_poly.entity_id
_entity_poly.type
_entity_poly.pdbx_seq_one_letter_code
_entity_poly.pdbx_strand_id
1 'polypeptide(L)'
;METAIYNALMASLKADASQIAKYSPLEGWRHEGEEQCGMHINCCNANGPRAFAMIPGFAYQVQDDCVRVNFYAPSEAELVLPGKKSVWLRQTTEYPRTDQIEIEVDPTKETTFTIALRIPAWSKIATVSVNGRPEAGVLQGAYLPVNRKWKKGDRITVKLDLRARLVERNQAQAIVRGPLVLARDSRFEDGSVDEASVVVSKDGYVELTPVEAPDFAWLAFTAPMVLGTDLESHRTPRQIHFCDFASAGNTWDKTQRYRVWLPKTLNVMHSPYKPYNQ
;
A
#
# COMPACT_ATOMS: atom_id res chain seq x y z
N MET A 1 -9.95 -1.46 3.04
CA MET A 1 -9.23 -0.94 4.22
C MET A 1 -7.72 -0.92 4.00
N GLU A 2 -7.07 -2.04 3.67
CA GLU A 2 -5.61 -2.12 3.52
C GLU A 2 -5.01 -1.02 2.63
N THR A 3 -5.52 -0.85 1.41
CA THR A 3 -5.07 0.21 0.49
C THR A 3 -5.26 1.62 1.09
N ALA A 4 -6.35 1.85 1.83
CA ALA A 4 -6.57 3.14 2.49
C ALA A 4 -5.56 3.38 3.62
N ILE A 5 -5.20 2.33 4.37
CA ILE A 5 -4.20 2.41 5.45
C ILE A 5 -2.82 2.76 4.87
N TYR A 6 -2.32 1.96 3.93
CA TYR A 6 -0.98 2.16 3.37
C TYR A 6 -0.81 3.45 2.56
N ASN A 7 -1.90 4.01 2.07
CA ASN A 7 -1.84 5.22 1.26
C ASN A 7 -2.44 6.43 2.00
N ALA A 8 -3.74 6.61 1.99
CA ALA A 8 -4.37 7.83 2.50
C ALA A 8 -4.12 8.08 3.99
N LEU A 9 -4.24 7.04 4.84
CA LEU A 9 -4.05 7.20 6.28
C LEU A 9 -2.57 7.45 6.63
N MET A 10 -1.65 6.64 6.10
CA MET A 10 -0.21 6.85 6.33
C MET A 10 0.26 8.18 5.74
N ALA A 11 -0.25 8.55 4.55
CA ALA A 11 0.06 9.82 3.92
C ALA A 11 -0.49 11.05 4.66
N SER A 12 -1.41 10.88 5.59
CA SER A 12 -1.90 12.00 6.42
C SER A 12 -0.90 12.42 7.50
N LEU A 13 0.07 11.57 7.85
CA LEU A 13 1.09 11.90 8.82
C LEU A 13 2.20 12.75 8.20
N LYS A 14 2.63 13.78 8.94
CA LYS A 14 3.90 14.43 8.70
C LYS A 14 5.04 13.48 9.06
N ALA A 15 6.21 13.60 8.41
CA ALA A 15 7.33 12.67 8.59
C ALA A 15 7.78 12.49 10.05
N ASP A 16 7.70 13.58 10.84
CA ASP A 16 8.03 13.59 12.26
C ASP A 16 6.88 13.18 13.18
N ALA A 17 5.74 12.75 12.61
CA ALA A 17 4.51 12.39 13.29
C ALA A 17 3.89 13.51 14.17
N SER A 18 4.34 14.75 14.02
CA SER A 18 3.88 15.90 14.84
C SER A 18 2.48 16.38 14.48
N GLN A 19 2.04 16.12 13.24
CA GLN A 19 0.78 16.63 12.70
C GLN A 19 0.12 15.63 11.76
N ILE A 20 -1.20 15.75 11.64
CA ILE A 20 -2.02 14.97 10.71
C ILE A 20 -2.72 15.93 9.75
N ALA A 21 -2.56 15.67 8.44
CA ALA A 21 -3.27 16.39 7.40
C ALA A 21 -4.76 16.04 7.39
N LYS A 22 -5.60 17.02 7.11
CA LYS A 22 -7.06 16.84 6.96
C LYS A 22 -7.41 16.05 5.70
N TYR A 23 -6.58 16.08 4.69
CA TYR A 23 -6.65 15.25 3.49
C TYR A 23 -5.27 14.99 2.90
N SER A 24 -5.16 13.90 2.15
CA SER A 24 -3.95 13.49 1.46
C SER A 24 -4.14 13.70 -0.04
N PRO A 25 -3.82 14.89 -0.60
CA PRO A 25 -3.95 15.15 -2.02
C PRO A 25 -3.04 14.20 -2.82
N LEU A 26 -3.43 13.91 -4.06
CA LEU A 26 -2.67 13.01 -4.94
C LEU A 26 -1.62 13.74 -5.78
N GLU A 27 -1.51 15.06 -5.63
CA GLU A 27 -0.56 15.93 -6.34
C GLU A 27 -0.33 17.24 -5.58
N GLY A 28 0.73 17.96 -5.95
CA GLY A 28 1.07 19.26 -5.39
C GLY A 28 2.07 19.15 -4.25
N TRP A 29 1.79 19.76 -3.14
CA TRP A 29 2.54 19.62 -1.88
C TRP A 29 1.59 19.20 -0.76
N ARG A 30 2.13 18.59 0.26
CA ARG A 30 1.37 18.17 1.43
C ARG A 30 1.40 19.24 2.51
N HIS A 31 0.27 19.42 3.20
CA HIS A 31 0.13 20.41 4.28
C HIS A 31 -1.03 20.00 5.20
N GLU A 32 -1.20 20.69 6.31
CA GLU A 32 -2.27 20.39 7.26
C GLU A 32 -3.67 20.44 6.62
N GLY A 33 -3.85 21.34 5.67
CA GLY A 33 -5.13 21.63 5.05
C GLY A 33 -5.85 22.80 5.75
N GLU A 34 -6.84 23.34 5.06
CA GLU A 34 -7.64 24.44 5.57
C GLU A 34 -8.55 23.99 6.70
N GLU A 35 -8.93 24.92 7.55
CA GLU A 35 -9.88 24.68 8.62
C GLU A 35 -11.22 24.23 8.04
N GLN A 36 -11.75 23.12 8.55
CA GLN A 36 -13.05 22.63 8.16
C GLN A 36 -14.13 23.19 9.10
N CYS A 37 -15.21 23.66 8.55
CA CYS A 37 -16.43 24.02 9.27
C CYS A 37 -16.37 25.31 10.11
N GLY A 38 -15.34 26.13 10.07
CA GLY A 38 -15.25 27.39 10.83
C GLY A 38 -15.37 27.24 12.36
N MET A 39 -15.13 26.03 12.87
CA MET A 39 -15.28 25.72 14.30
C MET A 39 -13.95 25.75 15.08
N HIS A 40 -12.86 26.13 14.44
CA HIS A 40 -11.50 26.11 15.05
C HIS A 40 -11.08 24.77 15.65
N ILE A 41 -11.78 23.68 15.29
CA ILE A 41 -11.53 22.32 15.78
C ILE A 41 -10.92 21.49 14.66
N ASN A 42 -9.74 20.93 14.89
CA ASN A 42 -9.15 19.94 14.01
C ASN A 42 -9.55 18.53 14.46
N CYS A 43 -10.69 18.03 13.98
CA CYS A 43 -11.15 16.67 14.29
C CYS A 43 -10.17 15.59 13.83
N CYS A 44 -9.35 15.86 12.82
CA CYS A 44 -8.37 14.91 12.30
C CYS A 44 -7.26 14.62 13.31
N ASN A 45 -6.88 15.60 14.16
CA ASN A 45 -5.90 15.41 15.22
C ASN A 45 -6.37 14.40 16.29
N ALA A 46 -7.68 14.23 16.45
CA ALA A 46 -8.24 13.20 17.34
C ALA A 46 -8.50 11.87 16.61
N ASN A 47 -9.05 11.94 15.38
CA ASN A 47 -9.48 10.75 14.66
C ASN A 47 -8.33 10.04 13.95
N GLY A 48 -7.28 10.74 13.53
CA GLY A 48 -6.10 10.14 12.92
C GLY A 48 -5.40 9.17 13.88
N PRO A 49 -4.95 9.58 15.08
CA PRO A 49 -4.35 8.68 16.06
C PRO A 49 -5.29 7.52 16.44
N ARG A 50 -6.60 7.79 16.57
CA ARG A 50 -7.60 6.73 16.80
C ARG A 50 -7.61 5.71 15.67
N ALA A 51 -7.57 6.15 14.41
CA ALA A 51 -7.55 5.25 13.27
C ALA A 51 -6.32 4.34 13.32
N PHE A 52 -5.13 4.87 13.61
CA PHE A 52 -3.92 4.06 13.78
C PHE A 52 -4.03 3.06 14.93
N ALA A 53 -4.53 3.50 16.09
CA ALA A 53 -4.69 2.64 17.25
C ALA A 53 -5.70 1.48 17.03
N MET A 54 -6.64 1.65 16.11
CA MET A 54 -7.64 0.62 15.79
C MET A 54 -7.12 -0.45 14.82
N ILE A 55 -6.05 -0.20 14.05
CA ILE A 55 -5.55 -1.14 13.03
C ILE A 55 -5.28 -2.54 13.59
N PRO A 56 -4.58 -2.71 14.73
CA PRO A 56 -4.32 -4.04 15.29
C PRO A 56 -5.59 -4.83 15.57
N GLY A 57 -6.67 -4.16 16.00
CA GLY A 57 -7.96 -4.80 16.28
C GLY A 57 -8.68 -5.37 15.06
N PHE A 58 -8.25 -4.98 13.85
CA PHE A 58 -8.81 -5.51 12.60
C PHE A 58 -7.94 -6.59 11.95
N ALA A 59 -6.71 -6.82 12.46
CA ALA A 59 -5.78 -7.78 11.85
C ALA A 59 -6.35 -9.20 11.85
N TYR A 60 -7.02 -9.56 12.92
CA TYR A 60 -7.64 -10.87 13.08
C TYR A 60 -9.10 -10.73 13.51
N GLN A 61 -9.90 -11.71 13.12
CA GLN A 61 -11.29 -11.84 13.58
C GLN A 61 -11.58 -13.29 13.94
N VAL A 62 -12.14 -13.51 15.13
CA VAL A 62 -12.61 -14.83 15.54
C VAL A 62 -14.14 -14.84 15.45
N GLN A 63 -14.66 -15.83 14.75
CA GLN A 63 -16.09 -16.10 14.66
C GLN A 63 -16.30 -17.61 14.63
N ASP A 64 -17.00 -18.13 15.64
CA ASP A 64 -17.14 -19.57 15.83
C ASP A 64 -15.77 -20.28 15.87
N ASP A 65 -15.61 -21.43 15.25
CA ASP A 65 -14.32 -22.12 15.13
C ASP A 65 -13.51 -21.63 13.90
N CYS A 66 -13.60 -20.34 13.55
CA CYS A 66 -12.89 -19.74 12.42
C CYS A 66 -12.11 -18.49 12.85
N VAL A 67 -10.81 -18.49 12.53
CA VAL A 67 -9.94 -17.32 12.62
C VAL A 67 -9.74 -16.74 11.22
N ARG A 68 -10.17 -15.50 10.99
CA ARG A 68 -9.87 -14.76 9.75
C ARG A 68 -8.62 -13.93 9.94
N VAL A 69 -7.67 -14.09 9.02
CA VAL A 69 -6.48 -13.23 8.90
C VAL A 69 -6.79 -12.16 7.86
N ASN A 70 -7.05 -10.93 8.33
CA ASN A 70 -7.50 -9.82 7.50
C ASN A 70 -6.35 -8.96 6.97
N PHE A 71 -5.29 -8.79 7.77
CA PHE A 71 -4.11 -8.01 7.40
C PHE A 71 -2.84 -8.83 7.57
N TYR A 72 -1.90 -8.58 6.66
CA TYR A 72 -0.58 -9.16 6.69
C TYR A 72 0.42 -8.08 7.13
N ALA A 73 1.03 -8.31 8.28
CA ALA A 73 2.07 -7.48 8.86
C ALA A 73 2.82 -8.29 9.93
N PRO A 74 4.06 -7.94 10.30
CA PRO A 74 4.72 -8.53 11.45
C PRO A 74 3.82 -8.38 12.68
N SER A 75 3.40 -9.48 13.27
CA SER A 75 2.45 -9.46 14.39
C SER A 75 2.46 -10.78 15.16
N GLU A 76 2.04 -10.70 16.42
CA GLU A 76 1.77 -11.84 17.26
C GLU A 76 0.45 -11.61 18.00
N ALA A 77 -0.43 -12.62 18.01
CA ALA A 77 -1.74 -12.51 18.63
C ALA A 77 -2.16 -13.82 19.27
N GLU A 78 -2.65 -13.73 20.50
CA GLU A 78 -3.39 -14.81 21.16
C GLU A 78 -4.87 -14.67 20.83
N LEU A 79 -5.45 -15.71 20.24
CA LEU A 79 -6.84 -15.72 19.80
C LEU A 79 -7.60 -16.81 20.55
N VAL A 80 -8.72 -16.44 21.17
CA VAL A 80 -9.54 -17.36 21.95
C VAL A 80 -10.71 -17.82 21.11
N LEU A 81 -10.75 -19.13 20.86
CA LEU A 81 -11.83 -19.82 20.16
C LEU A 81 -12.89 -20.31 21.15
N PRO A 82 -14.11 -20.65 20.70
CA PRO A 82 -15.13 -21.26 21.54
C PRO A 82 -14.62 -22.48 22.32
N GLY A 83 -15.14 -22.67 23.52
CA GLY A 83 -14.69 -23.77 24.41
C GLY A 83 -13.35 -23.50 25.11
N LYS A 84 -12.93 -22.22 25.21
CA LYS A 84 -11.67 -21.80 25.85
C LYS A 84 -10.42 -22.42 25.20
N LYS A 85 -10.48 -22.69 23.90
CA LYS A 85 -9.31 -23.07 23.10
C LYS A 85 -8.55 -21.80 22.77
N SER A 86 -7.24 -21.77 22.96
CA SER A 86 -6.38 -20.63 22.62
C SER A 86 -5.39 -21.06 21.54
N VAL A 87 -5.14 -20.16 20.60
CA VAL A 87 -4.13 -20.30 19.56
C VAL A 87 -3.32 -19.01 19.42
N TRP A 88 -2.02 -19.13 19.39
CA TRP A 88 -1.11 -18.06 19.01
C TRP A 88 -0.89 -18.10 17.51
N LEU A 89 -1.05 -16.96 16.85
CA LEU A 89 -0.62 -16.75 15.47
C LEU A 89 0.50 -15.73 15.47
N ARG A 90 1.62 -16.10 14.86
CA ARG A 90 2.76 -15.19 14.65
C ARG A 90 2.99 -15.02 13.16
N GLN A 91 2.89 -13.79 12.66
CA GLN A 91 3.22 -13.45 11.29
C GLN A 91 4.65 -12.90 11.21
N THR A 92 5.46 -13.49 10.33
CA THR A 92 6.82 -13.02 9.98
C THR A 92 6.81 -12.63 8.51
N THR A 93 7.05 -11.36 8.23
CA THR A 93 7.02 -10.83 6.87
C THR A 93 7.62 -9.44 6.80
N GLU A 94 8.10 -9.06 5.63
CA GLU A 94 8.40 -7.66 5.25
C GLU A 94 7.35 -7.09 4.29
N TYR A 95 6.18 -7.71 4.21
CA TYR A 95 5.08 -7.25 3.38
C TYR A 95 4.67 -5.80 3.74
N PRO A 96 4.43 -4.92 2.79
CA PRO A 96 4.37 -5.09 1.34
C PRO A 96 5.70 -4.81 0.60
N ARG A 97 6.84 -4.80 1.29
CA ARG A 97 8.17 -4.73 0.65
C ARG A 97 8.42 -6.01 -0.16
N THR A 98 8.17 -7.16 0.46
CA THR A 98 8.24 -8.48 -0.17
C THR A 98 6.86 -9.12 -0.30
N ASP A 99 6.75 -10.14 -1.12
CA ASP A 99 5.51 -10.83 -1.45
C ASP A 99 5.15 -12.00 -0.53
N GLN A 100 6.07 -12.41 0.35
CA GLN A 100 5.94 -13.59 1.19
C GLN A 100 5.53 -13.25 2.62
N ILE A 101 4.57 -13.99 3.12
CA ILE A 101 4.10 -13.96 4.50
C ILE A 101 4.20 -15.36 5.08
N GLU A 102 4.83 -15.52 6.24
CA GLU A 102 4.83 -16.74 7.02
C GLU A 102 3.99 -16.57 8.27
N ILE A 103 3.12 -17.54 8.55
CA ILE A 103 2.26 -17.56 9.72
C ILE A 103 2.52 -18.86 10.47
N GLU A 104 3.09 -18.73 11.65
CA GLU A 104 3.24 -19.85 12.59
C GLU A 104 1.97 -20.00 13.42
N VAL A 105 1.51 -21.24 13.58
CA VAL A 105 0.27 -21.59 14.28
C VAL A 105 0.60 -22.41 15.51
N ASP A 106 0.35 -21.85 16.68
CA ASP A 106 0.66 -22.49 17.98
C ASP A 106 -0.61 -22.63 18.83
N PRO A 107 -1.44 -23.65 18.64
CA PRO A 107 -2.56 -23.91 19.52
C PRO A 107 -2.07 -24.48 20.88
N THR A 108 -2.72 -24.11 21.97
CA THR A 108 -2.40 -24.63 23.31
C THR A 108 -2.57 -26.14 23.43
N LYS A 109 -3.47 -26.70 22.60
CA LYS A 109 -3.65 -28.15 22.41
C LYS A 109 -3.99 -28.39 20.95
N GLU A 110 -3.56 -29.54 20.41
CA GLU A 110 -3.98 -29.92 19.06
C GLU A 110 -5.51 -29.85 18.92
N THR A 111 -5.99 -29.04 18.03
CA THR A 111 -7.43 -28.82 17.84
C THR A 111 -7.79 -28.54 16.40
N THR A 112 -8.99 -28.93 16.01
CA THR A 112 -9.52 -28.66 14.68
C THR A 112 -10.25 -27.32 14.69
N PHE A 113 -9.85 -26.44 13.77
CA PHE A 113 -10.50 -25.18 13.48
C PHE A 113 -10.10 -24.67 12.09
N THR A 114 -10.78 -23.64 11.63
CA THR A 114 -10.52 -23.03 10.33
C THR A 114 -9.65 -21.78 10.50
N ILE A 115 -8.59 -21.64 9.67
CA ILE A 115 -7.92 -20.38 9.45
C ILE A 115 -8.31 -19.90 8.05
N ALA A 116 -8.98 -18.76 7.95
CA ALA A 116 -9.40 -18.17 6.70
C ALA A 116 -8.45 -17.02 6.31
N LEU A 117 -7.68 -17.22 5.24
CA LEU A 117 -6.64 -16.31 4.77
C LEU A 117 -7.23 -15.37 3.72
N ARG A 118 -7.12 -14.07 3.92
CA ARG A 118 -7.59 -13.09 2.93
C ARG A 118 -6.68 -13.08 1.71
N ILE A 119 -7.24 -13.31 0.54
CA ILE A 119 -6.55 -13.13 -0.74
C ILE A 119 -7.02 -11.79 -1.33
N PRO A 120 -6.15 -10.77 -1.41
CA PRO A 120 -6.57 -9.47 -1.90
C PRO A 120 -7.06 -9.50 -3.35
N ALA A 121 -8.05 -8.66 -3.68
CA ALA A 121 -8.60 -8.60 -5.05
C ALA A 121 -7.57 -8.11 -6.09
N TRP A 122 -6.54 -7.40 -5.67
CA TRP A 122 -5.45 -6.97 -6.55
C TRP A 122 -4.41 -8.07 -6.82
N SER A 123 -4.33 -9.12 -5.99
CA SER A 123 -3.40 -10.24 -6.15
C SER A 123 -3.96 -11.28 -7.11
N LYS A 124 -3.61 -11.16 -8.40
CA LYS A 124 -4.13 -12.05 -9.44
C LYS A 124 -3.53 -13.45 -9.38
N ILE A 125 -2.30 -13.55 -8.93
CA ILE A 125 -1.59 -14.80 -8.74
C ILE A 125 -1.18 -14.87 -7.27
N ALA A 126 -1.88 -15.70 -6.50
CA ALA A 126 -1.54 -15.96 -5.12
C ALA A 126 -1.35 -17.45 -4.91
N THR A 127 -0.42 -17.81 -4.02
CA THR A 127 -0.23 -19.18 -3.60
C THR A 127 -0.26 -19.29 -2.09
N VAL A 128 -0.81 -20.38 -1.59
CA VAL A 128 -0.84 -20.71 -0.17
C VAL A 128 -0.33 -22.13 -0.01
N SER A 129 0.50 -22.35 1.00
CA SER A 129 0.91 -23.70 1.39
C SER A 129 0.87 -23.85 2.91
N VAL A 130 0.63 -25.07 3.37
CA VAL A 130 0.70 -25.44 4.78
C VAL A 130 1.75 -26.54 4.95
N ASN A 131 2.76 -26.28 5.77
CA ASN A 131 3.90 -27.17 5.97
C ASN A 131 4.55 -27.60 4.64
N GLY A 132 4.67 -26.65 3.70
CA GLY A 132 5.23 -26.86 2.36
C GLY A 132 4.29 -27.57 1.37
N ARG A 133 3.07 -27.94 1.76
CA ARG A 133 2.09 -28.56 0.87
C ARG A 133 1.16 -27.49 0.30
N PRO A 134 1.05 -27.35 -1.03
CA PRO A 134 0.17 -26.36 -1.65
C PRO A 134 -1.30 -26.59 -1.30
N GLU A 135 -2.01 -25.50 -1.02
CA GLU A 135 -3.47 -25.49 -0.86
C GLU A 135 -4.15 -25.15 -2.19
N ALA A 136 -5.26 -25.82 -2.48
CA ALA A 136 -6.07 -25.55 -3.65
C ALA A 136 -7.15 -24.50 -3.38
N GLY A 137 -7.79 -23.98 -4.45
CA GLY A 137 -8.92 -23.06 -4.31
C GLY A 137 -8.55 -21.62 -3.91
N VAL A 138 -7.31 -21.22 -4.12
CA VAL A 138 -6.86 -19.83 -3.88
C VAL A 138 -7.51 -18.91 -4.91
N LEU A 139 -8.42 -18.04 -4.48
CA LEU A 139 -9.17 -17.13 -5.35
C LEU A 139 -8.95 -15.68 -4.91
N GLN A 140 -8.62 -14.81 -5.87
CA GLN A 140 -8.49 -13.38 -5.63
C GLN A 140 -9.81 -12.77 -5.12
N GLY A 141 -9.71 -11.84 -4.18
CA GLY A 141 -10.88 -11.15 -3.61
C GLY A 141 -11.69 -11.98 -2.61
N ALA A 142 -11.23 -13.18 -2.25
CA ALA A 142 -11.90 -14.09 -1.34
C ALA A 142 -11.06 -14.43 -0.11
N TYR A 143 -11.67 -15.14 0.83
CA TYR A 143 -10.92 -15.82 1.89
C TYR A 143 -10.73 -17.29 1.50
N LEU A 144 -9.50 -17.79 1.64
CA LEU A 144 -9.20 -19.20 1.55
C LEU A 144 -9.40 -19.86 2.93
N PRO A 145 -10.43 -20.68 3.14
CA PRO A 145 -10.59 -21.41 4.38
C PRO A 145 -9.70 -22.66 4.40
N VAL A 146 -8.81 -22.74 5.39
CA VAL A 146 -7.99 -23.92 5.65
C VAL A 146 -8.49 -24.58 6.93
N ASN A 147 -9.28 -25.63 6.80
CA ASN A 147 -9.81 -26.41 7.92
C ASN A 147 -8.97 -27.66 8.14
N ARG A 148 -8.35 -27.78 9.29
CA ARG A 148 -7.55 -28.94 9.67
C ARG A 148 -7.35 -29.04 11.18
N LYS A 149 -6.83 -30.17 11.62
CA LYS A 149 -6.31 -30.33 12.97
C LYS A 149 -4.94 -29.67 13.06
N TRP A 150 -4.88 -28.51 13.72
CA TRP A 150 -3.65 -27.73 13.91
C TRP A 150 -2.87 -28.25 15.12
N LYS A 151 -1.55 -28.21 15.00
CA LYS A 151 -0.60 -28.54 16.06
C LYS A 151 0.45 -27.45 16.16
N LYS A 152 1.12 -27.40 17.30
CA LYS A 152 2.19 -26.44 17.57
C LYS A 152 3.28 -26.51 16.50
N GLY A 153 3.66 -25.33 15.97
CA GLY A 153 4.70 -25.18 14.96
C GLY A 153 4.23 -25.45 13.52
N ASP A 154 2.92 -25.66 13.28
CA ASP A 154 2.40 -25.67 11.91
C ASP A 154 2.64 -24.31 11.25
N ARG A 155 2.98 -24.29 9.97
CA ARG A 155 3.33 -23.08 9.21
C ARG A 155 2.50 -22.93 7.97
N ILE A 156 1.96 -21.74 7.79
CA ILE A 156 1.29 -21.32 6.56
C ILE A 156 2.22 -20.34 5.85
N THR A 157 2.44 -20.56 4.55
CA THR A 157 3.14 -19.59 3.70
C THR A 157 2.15 -19.03 2.68
N VAL A 158 2.02 -17.72 2.63
CA VAL A 158 1.21 -17.00 1.64
C VAL A 158 2.15 -16.21 0.75
N LYS A 159 2.00 -16.30 -0.57
CA LYS A 159 2.65 -15.41 -1.54
C LYS A 159 1.60 -14.66 -2.32
N LEU A 160 1.79 -13.34 -2.43
CA LEU A 160 0.87 -12.44 -3.10
C LEU A 160 1.51 -11.84 -4.35
N ASP A 161 0.69 -11.44 -5.32
CA ASP A 161 1.17 -10.82 -6.57
C ASP A 161 1.46 -9.33 -6.38
N LEU A 162 2.71 -9.00 -6.10
CA LEU A 162 3.16 -7.60 -5.97
C LEU A 162 3.66 -6.97 -7.29
N ARG A 163 3.37 -7.57 -8.43
CA ARG A 163 3.70 -6.94 -9.72
C ARG A 163 3.01 -5.58 -9.82
N ALA A 164 3.75 -4.60 -10.30
CA ALA A 164 3.21 -3.26 -10.50
C ALA A 164 2.27 -3.20 -11.69
N ARG A 165 1.14 -2.54 -11.53
CA ARG A 165 0.12 -2.38 -12.56
C ARG A 165 -0.01 -0.91 -12.94
N LEU A 166 -0.18 -0.66 -14.23
CA LEU A 166 -0.54 0.64 -14.74
C LEU A 166 -2.06 0.82 -14.61
N VAL A 167 -2.47 1.91 -14.00
CA VAL A 167 -3.86 2.34 -13.91
C VAL A 167 -4.01 3.62 -14.74
N GLU A 168 -4.95 3.61 -15.66
CA GLU A 168 -5.20 4.74 -16.53
C GLU A 168 -6.60 5.34 -16.28
N ARG A 169 -6.68 6.64 -16.22
CA ARG A 169 -7.94 7.37 -16.10
C ARG A 169 -7.83 8.70 -16.83
N ASN A 170 -8.75 8.93 -17.77
CA ASN A 170 -8.70 10.13 -18.63
C ASN A 170 -7.32 10.25 -19.31
N GLN A 171 -6.71 11.41 -19.28
CA GLN A 171 -5.37 11.66 -19.84
C GLN A 171 -4.26 11.52 -18.78
N ALA A 172 -4.46 10.68 -17.79
CA ALA A 172 -3.50 10.45 -16.71
C ALA A 172 -3.29 8.95 -16.44
N GLN A 173 -2.16 8.63 -15.85
CA GLN A 173 -1.74 7.28 -15.51
C GLN A 173 -1.10 7.25 -14.11
N ALA A 174 -1.24 6.13 -13.41
CA ALA A 174 -0.66 5.92 -12.09
C ALA A 174 -0.11 4.50 -11.97
N ILE A 175 0.91 4.30 -11.16
CA ILE A 175 1.50 2.99 -10.88
C ILE A 175 1.03 2.51 -9.52
N VAL A 176 0.53 1.26 -9.46
CA VAL A 176 0.08 0.62 -8.23
C VAL A 176 0.79 -0.73 -8.07
N ARG A 177 1.45 -0.94 -6.93
CA ARG A 177 2.16 -2.17 -6.60
C ARG A 177 1.56 -2.83 -5.35
N GLY A 178 0.86 -3.94 -5.55
CA GLY A 178 0.09 -4.56 -4.47
C GLY A 178 -0.91 -3.57 -3.86
N PRO A 179 -0.85 -3.30 -2.54
CA PRO A 179 -1.70 -2.32 -1.88
C PRO A 179 -1.19 -0.87 -2.02
N LEU A 180 0.04 -0.68 -2.50
CA LEU A 180 0.71 0.62 -2.55
C LEU A 180 0.40 1.37 -3.84
N VAL A 181 0.13 2.66 -3.71
CA VAL A 181 0.17 3.64 -4.80
C VAL A 181 1.56 4.24 -4.82
N LEU A 182 2.13 4.42 -6.00
CA LEU A 182 3.44 5.06 -6.16
C LEU A 182 3.27 6.51 -6.63
N ALA A 183 4.20 7.35 -6.23
CA ALA A 183 4.25 8.75 -6.61
C ALA A 183 5.64 9.15 -7.09
N ARG A 184 5.70 10.06 -8.07
CA ARG A 184 6.92 10.85 -8.32
C ARG A 184 7.05 11.90 -7.23
N ASP A 185 8.27 12.17 -6.80
CA ASP A 185 8.59 13.20 -5.81
C ASP A 185 9.75 14.04 -6.34
N SER A 186 9.63 15.36 -6.23
CA SER A 186 10.64 16.29 -6.77
C SER A 186 12.01 16.16 -6.10
N ARG A 187 12.06 15.56 -4.91
CA ARG A 187 13.32 15.29 -4.19
C ARG A 187 14.23 14.24 -4.85
N PHE A 188 13.73 13.50 -5.84
CA PHE A 188 14.59 12.61 -6.66
C PHE A 188 15.38 13.35 -7.73
N GLU A 189 15.04 14.62 -8.02
CA GLU A 189 15.75 15.50 -8.96
C GLU A 189 15.92 14.92 -10.39
N ASP A 190 15.01 14.03 -10.80
CA ASP A 190 15.06 13.34 -12.10
C ASP A 190 14.08 13.90 -13.14
N GLY A 191 13.69 15.15 -12.97
CA GLY A 191 12.79 15.91 -13.84
C GLY A 191 11.55 16.43 -13.13
N SER A 192 10.76 17.24 -13.83
CA SER A 192 9.53 17.79 -13.25
C SER A 192 8.50 16.71 -13.03
N VAL A 193 7.91 16.67 -11.81
CA VAL A 193 6.82 15.74 -11.50
C VAL A 193 5.54 16.05 -12.29
N ASP A 194 5.42 17.29 -12.80
CA ASP A 194 4.27 17.77 -13.56
C ASP A 194 4.43 17.59 -15.08
N GLU A 195 5.58 17.07 -15.52
CA GLU A 195 5.88 16.85 -16.91
C GLU A 195 4.99 15.77 -17.52
N ALA A 196 4.48 16.02 -18.75
CA ALA A 196 3.79 14.99 -19.52
C ALA A 196 4.73 13.81 -19.78
N SER A 197 4.24 12.61 -19.60
CA SER A 197 5.07 11.42 -19.67
C SER A 197 4.25 10.19 -20.00
N VAL A 198 4.92 9.16 -20.50
CA VAL A 198 4.32 7.85 -20.75
C VAL A 198 5.11 6.78 -20.00
N VAL A 199 4.46 6.10 -19.07
CA VAL A 199 5.03 4.93 -18.39
C VAL A 199 5.05 3.76 -19.36
N VAL A 200 6.20 3.11 -19.50
CA VAL A 200 6.31 1.92 -20.34
C VAL A 200 5.74 0.74 -19.58
N SER A 201 4.76 0.09 -20.19
CA SER A 201 4.12 -1.10 -19.61
C SER A 201 3.95 -2.20 -20.64
N LYS A 202 3.92 -3.44 -20.18
CA LYS A 202 3.63 -4.62 -21.00
C LYS A 202 2.46 -5.36 -20.36
N ASP A 203 1.40 -5.59 -21.13
CA ASP A 203 0.19 -6.28 -20.66
C ASP A 203 -0.44 -5.66 -19.40
N GLY A 204 -0.32 -4.33 -19.28
CA GLY A 204 -0.79 -3.58 -18.12
C GLY A 204 0.11 -3.65 -16.87
N TYR A 205 1.27 -4.28 -16.97
CA TYR A 205 2.28 -4.34 -15.91
C TYR A 205 3.46 -3.42 -16.21
N VAL A 206 3.99 -2.81 -15.17
CA VAL A 206 5.18 -1.94 -15.21
C VAL A 206 6.33 -2.69 -14.59
N GLU A 207 7.46 -2.72 -15.28
CA GLU A 207 8.69 -3.27 -14.73
C GLU A 207 9.30 -2.29 -13.74
N LEU A 208 9.17 -2.59 -12.44
CA LEU A 208 9.78 -1.80 -11.38
C LEU A 208 11.10 -2.43 -10.94
N THR A 209 12.13 -1.61 -10.88
CA THR A 209 13.41 -1.98 -10.27
C THR A 209 13.47 -1.37 -8.87
N PRO A 210 13.53 -2.18 -7.79
CA PRO A 210 13.78 -1.66 -6.46
C PRO A 210 15.13 -0.96 -6.39
N VAL A 211 15.19 0.19 -5.73
CA VAL A 211 16.41 0.94 -5.48
C VAL A 211 16.53 1.24 -3.99
N GLU A 212 17.72 1.61 -3.54
CA GLU A 212 17.92 2.08 -2.18
C GLU A 212 17.01 3.29 -1.91
N ALA A 213 16.21 3.20 -0.86
CA ALA A 213 15.29 4.28 -0.51
C ALA A 213 16.08 5.42 0.17
N PRO A 214 15.93 6.65 -0.30
CA PRO A 214 16.51 7.79 0.40
C PRO A 214 15.82 8.00 1.76
N ASP A 215 16.43 8.77 2.66
CA ASP A 215 15.95 8.98 4.04
C ASP A 215 14.49 9.45 4.15
N PHE A 216 13.99 10.09 3.11
CA PHE A 216 12.62 10.58 3.08
C PHE A 216 11.59 9.54 2.65
N ALA A 217 12.00 8.39 2.12
CA ALA A 217 11.11 7.39 1.54
C ALA A 217 11.22 6.04 2.26
N TRP A 218 10.08 5.40 2.48
CA TRP A 218 10.05 4.04 3.00
C TRP A 218 10.43 3.01 1.94
N LEU A 219 9.93 3.20 0.70
CA LEU A 219 10.25 2.37 -0.45
C LEU A 219 10.55 3.25 -1.66
N ALA A 220 11.53 2.85 -2.46
CA ALA A 220 11.87 3.50 -3.70
C ALA A 220 12.05 2.49 -4.84
N PHE A 221 11.65 2.92 -6.04
CA PHE A 221 11.71 2.14 -7.26
C PHE A 221 12.08 3.04 -8.43
N THR A 222 12.61 2.46 -9.50
CA THR A 222 12.60 3.10 -10.81
C THR A 222 11.64 2.38 -11.76
N ALA A 223 11.06 3.15 -12.68
CA ALA A 223 10.22 2.65 -13.76
C ALA A 223 10.65 3.25 -15.09
N PRO A 224 10.56 2.50 -16.20
CA PRO A 224 10.86 3.03 -17.53
C PRO A 224 9.75 4.00 -17.98
N MET A 225 10.13 5.23 -18.29
CA MET A 225 9.25 6.29 -18.76
C MET A 225 9.84 7.05 -19.93
N VAL A 226 8.98 7.51 -20.84
CA VAL A 226 9.30 8.50 -21.86
C VAL A 226 8.77 9.85 -21.35
N LEU A 227 9.63 10.82 -21.17
CA LEU A 227 9.28 12.17 -20.72
C LEU A 227 8.89 13.05 -21.90
N GLY A 228 8.07 14.07 -21.68
CA GLY A 228 7.61 15.00 -22.70
C GLY A 228 8.74 15.75 -23.38
N THR A 229 9.78 16.08 -22.64
CA THR A 229 11.02 16.69 -23.17
C THR A 229 11.82 15.76 -24.07
N ASP A 230 11.66 14.44 -23.97
CA ASP A 230 12.37 13.45 -24.78
C ASP A 230 11.64 13.14 -26.11
N LEU A 231 10.41 13.65 -26.30
CA LEU A 231 9.56 13.29 -27.45
C LEU A 231 10.08 13.80 -28.80
N GLU A 232 10.91 14.82 -28.82
CA GLU A 232 11.40 15.42 -30.05
C GLU A 232 12.68 14.77 -30.60
N SER A 233 13.49 14.14 -29.75
CA SER A 233 14.80 13.66 -30.16
C SER A 233 14.97 12.13 -30.16
N HIS A 234 14.56 11.44 -29.11
CA HIS A 234 14.71 9.98 -29.02
C HIS A 234 13.72 9.43 -28.00
N ARG A 235 12.75 8.66 -28.46
CA ARG A 235 11.74 7.98 -27.60
C ARG A 235 12.34 6.84 -26.75
N THR A 236 13.53 7.04 -26.21
CA THR A 236 14.21 6.04 -25.39
C THR A 236 13.71 6.19 -23.96
N PRO A 237 13.12 5.16 -23.37
CA PRO A 237 12.68 5.22 -21.98
C PRO A 237 13.84 5.49 -21.03
N ARG A 238 13.63 6.38 -20.08
CA ARG A 238 14.54 6.65 -18.96
C ARG A 238 14.01 5.98 -17.70
N GLN A 239 14.90 5.60 -16.80
CA GLN A 239 14.54 5.10 -15.48
C GLN A 239 14.24 6.28 -14.56
N ILE A 240 12.99 6.42 -14.17
CA ILE A 240 12.49 7.53 -13.35
C ILE A 240 12.10 6.99 -11.97
N HIS A 241 12.45 7.72 -10.92
CA HIS A 241 12.21 7.31 -9.54
C HIS A 241 10.78 7.53 -9.10
N PHE A 242 10.34 6.62 -8.24
CA PHE A 242 9.07 6.63 -7.54
C PHE A 242 9.27 6.23 -6.09
N CYS A 243 8.51 6.80 -5.20
CA CYS A 243 8.37 6.30 -3.83
C CYS A 243 6.94 5.85 -3.54
N ASP A 244 6.74 5.19 -2.43
CA ASP A 244 5.40 4.97 -1.90
C ASP A 244 4.70 6.30 -1.61
N PHE A 245 3.41 6.36 -1.89
CA PHE A 245 2.63 7.60 -1.76
C PHE A 245 2.64 8.17 -0.34
N ALA A 246 2.73 7.34 0.68
CA ALA A 246 2.80 7.82 2.07
C ALA A 246 4.03 8.67 2.33
N SER A 247 5.15 8.35 1.70
CA SER A 247 6.42 9.08 1.81
C SER A 247 6.47 10.35 0.97
N ALA A 248 5.69 10.43 -0.11
CA ALA A 248 5.74 11.55 -1.03
C ALA A 248 5.31 12.87 -0.34
N GLY A 249 6.16 13.91 -0.39
CA GLY A 249 5.90 15.23 0.20
C GLY A 249 5.68 15.22 1.71
N ASN A 250 6.15 14.21 2.44
CA ASN A 250 5.86 13.96 3.85
C ASN A 250 6.43 15.00 4.83
N THR A 251 7.38 15.83 4.43
CA THR A 251 7.95 16.93 5.23
C THR A 251 7.05 18.16 5.30
N TRP A 252 6.06 18.25 4.39
CA TRP A 252 5.15 19.39 4.20
C TRP A 252 5.86 20.68 3.77
N ASP A 253 7.02 20.55 3.16
CA ASP A 253 7.72 21.66 2.54
C ASP A 253 7.03 22.06 1.24
N LYS A 254 6.67 23.34 1.08
CA LYS A 254 5.99 23.89 -0.10
C LYS A 254 6.80 23.78 -1.39
N THR A 255 8.11 23.67 -1.28
CA THR A 255 9.01 23.49 -2.42
C THR A 255 9.06 22.07 -2.94
N GLN A 256 8.64 21.10 -2.12
CA GLN A 256 8.64 19.67 -2.44
C GLN A 256 7.31 19.27 -3.05
N ARG A 257 7.32 19.05 -4.34
CA ARG A 257 6.14 18.64 -5.10
C ARG A 257 6.16 17.15 -5.34
N TYR A 258 4.98 16.57 -5.42
CA TYR A 258 4.81 15.18 -5.80
C TYR A 258 3.55 15.00 -6.65
N ARG A 259 3.49 13.85 -7.37
CA ARG A 259 2.36 13.51 -8.22
C ARG A 259 2.16 12.01 -8.32
N VAL A 260 0.92 11.58 -8.12
CA VAL A 260 0.46 10.20 -8.33
C VAL A 260 -0.07 10.03 -9.76
N TRP A 261 -1.01 10.89 -10.17
CA TRP A 261 -1.58 10.86 -11.51
C TRP A 261 -0.71 11.62 -12.50
N LEU A 262 0.11 10.89 -13.24
CA LEU A 262 1.05 11.43 -14.23
C LEU A 262 0.31 11.83 -15.51
N PRO A 263 0.42 13.07 -16.00
CA PRO A 263 -0.23 13.49 -17.22
C PRO A 263 0.40 12.82 -18.44
N LYS A 264 -0.42 12.34 -19.39
CA LYS A 264 0.03 11.78 -20.67
C LYS A 264 0.26 12.83 -21.73
N THR A 265 -0.42 13.94 -21.62
CA THR A 265 -0.35 15.05 -22.59
C THR A 265 -0.26 16.38 -21.86
N LEU A 266 0.46 17.33 -22.42
CA LEU A 266 0.40 18.72 -21.99
C LEU A 266 -0.96 19.27 -22.40
N ASN A 267 -1.86 19.41 -21.43
CA ASN A 267 -3.10 20.14 -21.66
C ASN A 267 -2.86 21.64 -21.41
N VAL A 268 -2.42 22.35 -22.43
CA VAL A 268 -2.13 23.78 -22.35
C VAL A 268 -3.37 24.61 -22.00
N MET A 269 -4.56 24.06 -22.24
CA MET A 269 -5.84 24.73 -22.03
C MET A 269 -6.43 24.55 -20.62
N HIS A 270 -5.97 23.54 -19.92
CA HIS A 270 -6.37 23.25 -18.55
C HIS A 270 -5.11 23.11 -17.71
N SER A 271 -4.47 24.24 -17.42
CA SER A 271 -3.52 24.27 -16.32
C SER A 271 -4.25 23.73 -15.08
N PRO A 272 -3.78 22.68 -14.43
CA PRO A 272 -4.32 22.26 -13.13
C PRO A 272 -4.05 23.31 -12.04
N TYR A 273 -3.33 24.34 -12.40
CA TYR A 273 -3.18 25.56 -11.62
C TYR A 273 -4.42 26.47 -11.79
N LYS A 274 -5.54 26.07 -11.22
CA LYS A 274 -6.27 27.06 -10.46
C LYS A 274 -5.48 27.23 -9.17
N PRO A 275 -4.85 28.40 -8.93
CA PRO A 275 -4.41 28.69 -7.58
C PRO A 275 -5.63 28.43 -6.71
N TYR A 276 -5.51 27.57 -5.73
CA TYR A 276 -6.50 27.47 -4.67
C TYR A 276 -6.69 28.92 -4.22
N ASN A 277 -7.88 29.44 -4.47
CA ASN A 277 -8.18 30.84 -4.31
C ASN A 277 -7.68 31.35 -2.99
N GLN A 278 -7.10 32.50 -3.13
CA GLN A 278 -6.79 33.46 -2.08
C GLN A 278 -7.88 33.53 -1.01
#